data_d17ace0a8d2fab4ded7bbd99962ab2d0
#
_entry.id   d17ace0a8d2fab4ded7bbd99962ab2d0
#
_cell.length_a   1.000
_cell.length_b   1.000
_cell.length_c   1.000
_cell.angle_alpha   90.00
_cell.angle_beta   90.00
_cell.angle_gamma   90.00
#
_symmetry.space_group_name_H-M   'P 1'
#
loop_
_entity.id
_entity.type
_entity.pdbx_description
1 polymer ?
#
loop_
_entity_poly.entity_id
_entity_poly.type
_entity_poly.pdbx_seq_one_letter_code
_entity_poly.pdbx_strand_id
1 'polypeptide(L)'
;MPTINQLVRSGRKRVIKKKTAPALQNSPQKRGVCVRVYTATPKKPNSALRKVARVRLTTGTEVTAYIPGIGHNLQEHSVVLIRGGRVKDLPGVRYHIVRGTLDTLGVSDRKQGRSKYGAKRPK
;
A
#
# COMPACT_ATOMS: atom_id res chain seq x y z
N MET A 1 -22.93 23.64 -18.13
CA MET A 1 -23.57 22.61 -18.94
C MET A 1 -23.34 22.87 -20.42
N PRO A 2 -22.93 21.86 -21.18
CA PRO A 2 -22.78 22.04 -22.62
C PRO A 2 -24.15 22.09 -23.31
N THR A 3 -24.23 22.88 -24.38
CA THR A 3 -25.44 22.95 -25.20
C THR A 3 -25.54 21.75 -26.14
N ILE A 4 -26.72 21.53 -26.69
CA ILE A 4 -26.93 20.42 -27.66
C ILE A 4 -25.99 20.57 -28.84
N ASN A 5 -25.77 21.78 -29.34
CA ASN A 5 -24.84 22.02 -30.45
C ASN A 5 -23.40 21.69 -30.10
N GLN A 6 -22.98 21.94 -28.87
CA GLN A 6 -21.65 21.57 -28.41
C GLN A 6 -21.48 20.05 -28.35
N LEU A 7 -22.50 19.33 -27.90
CA LEU A 7 -22.49 17.87 -27.85
C LEU A 7 -22.47 17.25 -29.26
N VAL A 8 -23.18 17.85 -30.20
CA VAL A 8 -23.17 17.40 -31.59
C VAL A 8 -21.78 17.58 -32.22
N ARG A 9 -21.11 18.71 -31.93
CA ARG A 9 -19.78 18.97 -32.49
C ARG A 9 -18.67 18.12 -31.86
N SER A 10 -18.69 17.97 -30.53
CA SER A 10 -17.58 17.35 -29.79
C SER A 10 -17.90 15.95 -29.27
N GLY A 11 -19.20 15.62 -29.14
CA GLY A 11 -19.62 14.37 -28.54
C GLY A 11 -19.30 14.30 -27.05
N ARG A 12 -19.62 13.18 -26.46
CA ARG A 12 -19.29 12.90 -25.07
C ARG A 12 -18.06 11.99 -25.03
N LYS A 13 -17.08 12.36 -24.21
CA LYS A 13 -15.91 11.53 -23.98
C LYS A 13 -16.07 10.81 -22.67
N ARG A 14 -15.81 9.49 -22.70
CA ARG A 14 -15.83 8.68 -21.50
C ARG A 14 -14.59 9.01 -20.66
N VAL A 15 -14.83 9.31 -19.39
CA VAL A 15 -13.71 9.55 -18.47
C VAL A 15 -13.03 8.21 -18.15
N ILE A 16 -11.74 8.15 -18.41
CA ILE A 16 -10.95 6.96 -18.13
C ILE A 16 -10.47 7.04 -16.68
N LYS A 17 -10.85 6.05 -15.88
CA LYS A 17 -10.38 5.95 -14.50
C LYS A 17 -8.93 5.50 -14.48
N LYS A 18 -8.07 6.31 -13.88
CA LYS A 18 -6.68 5.93 -13.65
C LYS A 18 -6.62 4.90 -12.53
N LYS A 19 -5.71 3.95 -12.66
CA LYS A 19 -5.49 2.96 -11.61
C LYS A 19 -4.87 3.62 -10.39
N THR A 20 -5.35 3.23 -9.21
CA THR A 20 -4.83 3.75 -7.95
C THR A 20 -3.52 3.09 -7.53
N ALA A 21 -3.21 1.92 -8.11
CA ALA A 21 -2.00 1.17 -7.79
C ALA A 21 -1.25 0.78 -9.06
N PRO A 22 -0.64 1.76 -9.78
CA PRO A 22 0.01 1.47 -11.07
C PRO A 22 1.18 0.51 -10.97
N ALA A 23 1.89 0.48 -9.84
CA ALA A 23 3.05 -0.39 -9.66
C ALA A 23 2.69 -1.87 -9.60
N LEU A 24 1.43 -2.20 -9.30
CA LEU A 24 0.98 -3.60 -9.24
C LEU A 24 0.67 -4.19 -10.62
N GLN A 25 0.52 -3.36 -11.65
CA GLN A 25 0.30 -3.81 -13.04
C GLN A 25 -0.82 -4.83 -13.19
N ASN A 26 -1.99 -4.53 -12.63
CA ASN A 26 -3.19 -5.39 -12.64
C ASN A 26 -3.08 -6.67 -11.81
N SER A 27 -2.04 -6.82 -11.00
CA SER A 27 -1.91 -7.94 -10.08
C SER A 27 -2.49 -7.58 -8.72
N PRO A 28 -3.08 -8.52 -7.97
CA PRO A 28 -3.59 -8.21 -6.63
C PRO A 28 -2.47 -7.90 -5.63
N GLN A 29 -1.31 -8.56 -5.80
CA GLN A 29 -0.12 -8.31 -4.98
C GLN A 29 1.14 -8.42 -5.83
N LYS A 30 2.24 -7.87 -5.32
CA LYS A 30 3.57 -8.00 -5.93
C LYS A 30 4.61 -8.22 -4.83
N ARG A 31 5.57 -9.08 -5.14
CA ARG A 31 6.72 -9.30 -4.26
C ARG A 31 7.74 -8.19 -4.46
N GLY A 32 8.43 -7.83 -3.40
CA GLY A 32 9.50 -6.85 -3.47
C GLY A 32 10.51 -7.05 -2.36
N VAL A 33 11.58 -6.27 -2.43
CA VAL A 33 12.66 -6.29 -1.44
C VAL A 33 12.73 -4.91 -0.79
N CYS A 34 12.80 -4.87 0.54
CA CYS A 34 12.92 -3.60 1.27
C CYS A 34 14.27 -2.96 0.98
N VAL A 35 14.24 -1.74 0.46
CA VAL A 35 15.44 -0.93 0.23
C VAL A 35 15.77 -0.14 1.49
N ARG A 36 14.73 0.34 2.18
CA ARG A 36 14.87 1.12 3.40
C ARG A 36 13.61 0.99 4.24
N VAL A 37 13.75 0.89 5.55
CA VAL A 37 12.64 0.88 6.50
C VAL A 37 12.80 2.08 7.43
N TYR A 38 11.75 2.88 7.55
CA TYR A 38 11.82 4.12 8.32
C TYR A 38 10.43 4.50 8.85
N THR A 39 10.36 5.59 9.59
CA THR A 39 9.10 6.13 10.07
C THR A 39 8.78 7.43 9.33
N ALA A 40 7.49 7.72 9.19
CA ALA A 40 7.02 8.93 8.53
C ALA A 40 5.96 9.61 9.38
N THR A 41 5.96 10.95 9.39
CA THR A 41 4.90 11.71 10.04
C THR A 41 3.69 11.82 9.14
N PRO A 42 2.46 11.67 9.69
CA PRO A 42 1.26 11.83 8.88
C PRO A 42 0.98 13.30 8.57
N LYS A 43 0.01 13.53 7.70
CA LYS A 43 -0.45 14.87 7.38
C LYS A 43 -1.11 15.51 8.60
N LYS A 44 -1.06 16.85 8.67
CA LYS A 44 -1.84 17.59 9.67
C LYS A 44 -3.34 17.27 9.54
N PRO A 45 -4.13 17.19 10.59
CA PRO A 45 -3.79 17.51 12.00
C PRO A 45 -3.23 16.32 12.79
N ASN A 46 -2.93 15.20 12.15
CA ASN A 46 -2.48 13.99 12.86
C ASN A 46 -0.99 14.07 13.18
N SER A 47 -0.61 13.37 14.24
CA SER A 47 0.77 13.31 14.67
C SER A 47 1.08 11.91 15.19
N ALA A 48 2.12 11.30 14.66
CA ALA A 48 2.55 9.95 15.06
C ALA A 48 3.84 9.60 14.31
N LEU A 49 4.40 8.43 14.62
CA LEU A 49 5.49 7.85 13.84
C LEU A 49 4.93 6.62 13.11
N ARG A 50 4.53 6.81 11.85
CA ARG A 50 4.00 5.73 11.03
C ARG A 50 5.14 4.91 10.44
N LYS A 51 5.05 3.59 10.52
CA LYS A 51 6.09 2.69 10.03
C LYS A 51 5.87 2.44 8.54
N VAL A 52 6.88 2.77 7.74
CA VAL A 52 6.82 2.61 6.27
C VAL A 52 8.11 1.97 5.78
N ALA A 53 8.06 1.43 4.58
CA ALA A 53 9.22 0.83 3.93
C ALA A 53 9.27 1.25 2.47
N ARG A 54 10.47 1.56 2.00
CA ARG A 54 10.72 1.75 0.58
C ARG A 54 11.04 0.38 0.00
N VAL A 55 10.23 -0.08 -0.95
CA VAL A 55 10.31 -1.43 -1.50
C VAL A 55 10.53 -1.38 -3.00
N ARG A 56 11.52 -2.15 -3.46
CA ARG A 56 11.73 -2.37 -4.90
C ARG A 56 10.98 -3.63 -5.31
N LEU A 57 9.99 -3.47 -6.18
CA LEU A 57 9.17 -4.56 -6.65
C LEU A 57 9.89 -5.39 -7.72
N THR A 58 9.40 -6.61 -7.97
CA THR A 58 9.95 -7.48 -9.01
C THR A 58 9.81 -6.87 -10.41
N THR A 59 8.91 -5.90 -10.58
CA THR A 59 8.76 -5.14 -11.82
C THR A 59 9.86 -4.09 -12.02
N GLY A 60 10.71 -3.86 -11.01
CA GLY A 60 11.75 -2.83 -11.04
C GLY A 60 11.34 -1.48 -10.47
N THR A 61 10.06 -1.32 -10.14
CA THR A 61 9.53 -0.06 -9.60
C THR A 61 9.74 0.00 -8.09
N GLU A 62 10.20 1.15 -7.59
CA GLU A 62 10.29 1.39 -6.15
C GLU A 62 9.06 2.13 -5.66
N VAL A 63 8.48 1.66 -4.56
CA VAL A 63 7.30 2.27 -3.96
C VAL A 63 7.47 2.37 -2.45
N THR A 64 6.74 3.30 -1.85
CA THR A 64 6.64 3.40 -0.39
C THR A 64 5.40 2.68 0.06
N ALA A 65 5.55 1.71 0.96
CA ALA A 65 4.44 0.91 1.46
C ALA A 65 4.33 1.03 2.98
N TYR A 66 3.09 1.02 3.47
CA TYR A 66 2.81 1.10 4.89
C TYR A 66 2.92 -0.29 5.54
N ILE A 67 3.53 -0.33 6.72
CA ILE A 67 3.62 -1.56 7.51
C ILE A 67 2.50 -1.53 8.55
N PRO A 68 1.40 -2.31 8.36
CA PRO A 68 0.27 -2.26 9.29
C PRO A 68 0.53 -3.01 10.58
N GLY A 69 -0.21 -2.66 11.61
CA GLY A 69 -0.17 -3.32 12.90
C GLY A 69 0.87 -2.75 13.84
N ILE A 70 1.05 -3.41 14.97
CA ILE A 70 1.98 -2.98 16.02
C ILE A 70 3.29 -3.74 15.87
N GLY A 71 4.38 -3.00 15.70
CA GLY A 71 5.71 -3.57 15.58
C GLY A 71 5.93 -4.36 14.30
N HIS A 72 7.17 -4.61 13.96
CA HIS A 72 7.56 -5.41 12.80
C HIS A 72 8.99 -5.89 12.96
N ASN A 73 9.37 -6.85 12.11
CA ASN A 73 10.72 -7.39 12.07
C ASN A 73 11.45 -7.03 10.78
N LEU A 74 10.91 -6.11 10.00
CA LEU A 74 11.47 -5.76 8.70
C LEU A 74 12.74 -4.94 8.83
N GLN A 75 13.65 -5.19 7.92
CA GLN A 75 14.92 -4.48 7.82
C GLN A 75 15.32 -4.40 6.35
N GLU A 76 16.41 -3.72 6.05
CA GLU A 76 16.92 -3.64 4.69
C GLU A 76 17.16 -5.04 4.14
N HIS A 77 16.79 -5.25 2.88
CA HIS A 77 16.88 -6.53 2.15
C HIS A 77 15.84 -7.59 2.55
N SER A 78 14.88 -7.27 3.41
CA SER A 78 13.76 -8.18 3.69
C SER A 78 12.86 -8.32 2.47
N VAL A 79 12.44 -9.55 2.18
CA VAL A 79 11.50 -9.82 1.08
C VAL A 79 10.08 -9.69 1.61
N VAL A 80 9.26 -8.90 0.93
CA VAL A 80 7.90 -8.61 1.37
C VAL A 80 6.91 -8.75 0.22
N LEU A 81 5.64 -8.89 0.57
CA LEU A 81 4.54 -8.90 -0.39
C LEU A 81 3.75 -7.60 -0.23
N ILE A 82 3.53 -6.91 -1.36
CA ILE A 82 2.86 -5.61 -1.39
C ILE A 82 1.47 -5.78 -1.99
N ARG A 83 0.47 -5.14 -1.38
CA ARG A 83 -0.88 -5.04 -1.93
C ARG A 83 -1.26 -3.58 -2.11
N GLY A 84 -2.30 -3.32 -2.89
CA GLY A 84 -2.84 -1.98 -3.04
C GLY A 84 -3.54 -1.52 -1.76
N GLY A 85 -3.77 -0.25 -1.67
CA GLY A 85 -4.44 0.39 -0.53
C GLY A 85 -3.68 1.62 -0.09
N ARG A 86 -4.32 2.76 -0.24
CA ARG A 86 -3.70 4.04 0.12
C ARG A 86 -3.82 4.30 1.62
N VAL A 87 -2.79 4.93 2.19
CA VAL A 87 -2.84 5.46 3.54
C VAL A 87 -3.14 6.96 3.44
N LYS A 88 -4.33 7.35 3.88
CA LYS A 88 -4.80 8.73 3.75
C LYS A 88 -3.93 9.72 4.51
N ASP A 89 -3.42 9.32 5.67
CA ASP A 89 -2.58 10.14 6.54
C ASP A 89 -1.17 10.38 5.99
N LEU A 90 -0.72 9.56 5.06
CA LEU A 90 0.66 9.62 4.57
C LEU A 90 0.66 10.00 3.08
N PRO A 91 1.33 11.09 2.72
CA PRO A 91 1.40 11.49 1.31
C PRO A 91 2.26 10.51 0.51
N GLY A 92 1.75 10.12 -0.66
CA GLY A 92 2.48 9.24 -1.58
C GLY A 92 2.52 7.78 -1.21
N VAL A 93 1.87 7.36 -0.11
CA VAL A 93 1.81 5.95 0.29
C VAL A 93 0.53 5.34 -0.26
N ARG A 94 0.66 4.52 -1.31
CA ARG A 94 -0.46 3.89 -2.02
C ARG A 94 -0.55 2.40 -1.82
N TYR A 95 0.34 1.82 -1.02
CA TYR A 95 0.50 0.38 -0.89
C TYR A 95 0.65 -0.02 0.56
N HIS A 96 0.33 -1.27 0.85
CA HIS A 96 0.50 -1.86 2.17
C HIS A 96 1.35 -3.12 2.05
N ILE A 97 2.14 -3.41 3.07
CA ILE A 97 2.85 -4.68 3.19
C ILE A 97 1.90 -5.70 3.83
N VAL A 98 1.81 -6.89 3.23
CA VAL A 98 0.97 -7.97 3.76
C VAL A 98 1.71 -8.65 4.90
N ARG A 99 1.11 -8.63 6.11
CA ARG A 99 1.71 -9.23 7.30
C ARG A 99 1.56 -10.75 7.28
N GLY A 100 2.57 -11.44 7.79
CA GLY A 100 2.54 -12.91 7.90
C GLY A 100 2.95 -13.65 6.65
N THR A 101 3.51 -12.96 5.66
CA THR A 101 3.98 -13.56 4.40
C THR A 101 5.46 -13.26 4.18
N LEU A 102 6.15 -14.17 3.50
CA LEU A 102 7.58 -14.03 3.17
C LEU A 102 8.38 -13.70 4.45
N ASP A 103 9.17 -12.63 4.44
CA ASP A 103 10.01 -12.26 5.59
C ASP A 103 9.26 -11.43 6.64
N THR A 104 8.00 -11.11 6.42
CA THR A 104 7.21 -10.32 7.37
C THR A 104 6.48 -11.22 8.36
N LEU A 105 6.77 -11.06 9.64
CA LEU A 105 6.04 -11.77 10.70
C LEU A 105 4.66 -11.14 10.90
N GLY A 106 3.69 -11.94 11.34
CA GLY A 106 2.40 -11.44 11.74
C GLY A 106 2.47 -10.63 13.03
N VAL A 107 1.39 -9.93 13.35
CA VAL A 107 1.31 -9.16 14.61
C VAL A 107 1.13 -10.12 15.77
N SER A 108 1.99 -10.00 16.79
CA SER A 108 1.96 -10.88 17.96
C SER A 108 0.72 -10.61 18.83
N ASP A 109 0.23 -11.67 19.48
CA ASP A 109 -0.84 -11.58 20.48
C ASP A 109 -2.15 -10.98 19.98
N ARG A 110 -2.34 -10.95 18.69
CA ARG A 110 -3.58 -10.43 18.10
C ARG A 110 -4.64 -11.53 18.09
N LYS A 111 -5.81 -11.21 18.61
CA LYS A 111 -6.93 -12.16 18.71
C LYS A 111 -8.08 -11.84 17.76
N GLN A 112 -8.21 -10.59 17.34
CA GLN A 112 -9.25 -10.14 16.42
C GLN A 112 -8.64 -9.61 15.12
N GLY A 113 -9.32 -9.84 14.01
CA GLY A 113 -8.84 -9.40 12.69
C GLY A 113 -7.52 -10.04 12.30
N ARG A 114 -7.29 -11.27 12.71
CA ARG A 114 -6.00 -11.97 12.53
C ARG A 114 -5.57 -12.09 11.07
N SER A 115 -6.53 -12.33 10.19
CA SER A 115 -6.24 -12.46 8.75
C SER A 115 -5.62 -11.21 8.16
N LYS A 116 -6.02 -10.04 8.65
CA LYS A 116 -5.52 -8.77 8.15
C LYS A 116 -4.07 -8.51 8.57
N TYR A 117 -3.63 -9.10 9.67
CA TYR A 117 -2.31 -8.84 10.25
C TYR A 117 -1.45 -10.09 10.36
N GLY A 118 -1.85 -11.16 9.69
CA GLY A 118 -1.05 -12.36 9.60
C GLY A 118 -0.85 -13.12 10.91
N ALA A 119 -1.77 -12.96 11.86
CA ALA A 119 -1.67 -13.62 13.16
C ALA A 119 -2.24 -15.05 13.09
N LYS A 120 -1.57 -15.97 13.77
CA LYS A 120 -2.01 -17.36 13.85
C LYS A 120 -3.17 -17.50 14.85
N ARG A 121 -3.96 -18.56 14.66
CA ARG A 121 -5.07 -18.86 15.56
C ARG A 121 -4.53 -19.08 16.98
N PRO A 122 -5.06 -18.41 17.99
CA PRO A 122 -4.66 -18.65 19.37
C PRO A 122 -5.13 -20.04 19.81
N LYS A 123 -4.29 -20.72 20.59
CA LYS A 123 -4.64 -22.03 21.14
C LYS A 123 -5.54 -21.88 22.35
#